data_f710d591590c3ccf977a0061382dac5e
#
_entry.id   f710d591590c3ccf977a0061382dac5e
#
_cell.length_a   1.000
_cell.length_b   1.000
_cell.length_c   1.000
_cell.angle_alpha   90.00
_cell.angle_beta   90.00
_cell.angle_gamma   90.00
#
_symmetry.space_group_name_H-M   'P 1'
#
loop_
_entity.id
_entity.type
_entity.pdbx_description
1 polymer ?
#
loop_
_entity_poly.entity_id
_entity_poly.type
_entity_poly.pdbx_seq_one_letter_code
_entity_poly.pdbx_strand_id
1 'polypeptide(L)'
;MLITTWKRLWMRHQEAKDLIRFFVKPNDTSLNIKKKANTKGEPNPNGNGDEPSSFKPSQLIGLILGPLLFIMMLLFFKPADLSTEGVAVAASTIWIAIWWITEAVPIPVTSLLPLVLFPLTQGLDIEETASAYGDETIFLFMGGFMIALAMEKWNLHRRIALNIISIIGTNMDRIVLGFMVATGFLSMWISNTATAMMMVPIGLAIIYQMSDALTNKNDAAEEKFGKALMLGIAYAASLGGIATLIGTPPNTLLAGAVQKMYGIELSFAKWMLFGVPLAWIFIMIVWFYLVKIAYPTTVKQLPGGRAVIDDEQQKLGKASTEEILVLIVFSLAAFSWITRSFLLSTFIDGLSDGLIAITFAIILFIIPSVNVKGDHLLDWHTAVKLPWGILLLFGGGLAIAAGFVESGLSEWIGSQLNRLEGVSLLLLLIIVVALVIFLTEVTSNTATASMMFPIMASLAVALGFHPYALMVAAAVAASCAFMLPVATPPNAVVFGSGYLRIPDMAKAGFALNIIGILLVSLTIYFLLPVIWGIDLTVVPDKFTI
;
A
#
# COMPACT_ATOMS: atom_id res chain seq x y z
N MET A 1 1.88 40.73 45.80
CA MET A 1 1.18 40.40 44.56
C MET A 1 2.14 39.98 43.43
N LEU A 2 3.18 40.75 43.08
CA LEU A 2 4.16 40.41 42.04
C LEU A 2 4.94 39.09 42.30
N ILE A 3 5.35 38.83 43.53
CA ILE A 3 6.11 37.61 43.91
C ILE A 3 5.26 36.36 43.83
N THR A 4 3.96 36.45 44.11
CA THR A 4 3.01 35.33 43.99
C THR A 4 2.70 35.01 42.54
N THR A 5 2.62 36.02 41.69
CA THR A 5 2.42 35.86 40.23
C THR A 5 3.67 35.28 39.58
N TRP A 6 4.87 35.70 39.98
CA TRP A 6 6.13 35.14 39.49
C TRP A 6 6.32 33.69 39.91
N LYS A 7 5.97 33.30 41.14
CA LYS A 7 6.01 31.91 41.58
C LYS A 7 5.02 31.02 40.81
N ARG A 8 3.82 31.54 40.47
CA ARG A 8 2.86 30.80 39.63
C ARG A 8 3.35 30.63 38.19
N LEU A 9 3.96 31.65 37.59
CA LEU A 9 4.57 31.58 36.27
C LEU A 9 5.77 30.62 36.24
N TRP A 10 6.57 30.61 37.31
CA TRP A 10 7.71 29.70 37.43
C TRP A 10 7.28 28.25 37.63
N MET A 11 6.22 27.97 38.40
CA MET A 11 5.63 26.63 38.51
C MET A 11 5.08 26.16 37.16
N ARG A 12 4.33 26.99 36.45
CA ARG A 12 3.85 26.66 35.07
C ARG A 12 4.99 26.44 34.08
N HIS A 13 6.07 27.18 34.21
CA HIS A 13 7.27 26.96 33.40
C HIS A 13 7.96 25.62 33.74
N GLN A 14 7.97 25.22 35.00
CA GLN A 14 8.46 23.91 35.43
C GLN A 14 7.54 22.79 34.94
N GLU A 15 6.23 22.93 35.08
CA GLU A 15 5.24 21.99 34.57
C GLU A 15 5.35 21.84 33.04
N ALA A 16 5.52 22.91 32.30
CA ALA A 16 5.76 22.87 30.86
C ALA A 16 7.10 22.19 30.52
N LYS A 17 8.16 22.45 31.30
CA LYS A 17 9.45 21.75 31.16
C LYS A 17 9.34 20.25 31.46
N ASP A 18 8.58 19.88 32.44
CA ASP A 18 8.38 18.48 32.80
C ASP A 18 7.49 17.75 31.77
N LEU A 19 6.51 18.45 31.18
CA LEU A 19 5.76 17.96 30.01
C LEU A 19 6.69 17.74 28.81
N ILE A 20 7.55 18.70 28.49
CA ILE A 20 8.55 18.58 27.42
C ILE A 20 9.55 17.45 27.74
N ARG A 21 9.98 17.31 29.00
CA ARG A 21 10.84 16.21 29.44
C ARG A 21 10.16 14.84 29.35
N PHE A 22 8.86 14.78 29.62
CA PHE A 22 8.06 13.55 29.43
C PHE A 22 8.08 13.07 27.98
N PHE A 23 8.04 14.00 27.03
CA PHE A 23 8.14 13.67 25.60
C PHE A 23 9.58 13.42 25.10
N VAL A 24 10.61 13.97 25.76
CA VAL A 24 12.01 13.96 25.30
C VAL A 24 12.90 12.96 26.05
N LYS A 25 12.56 12.57 27.28
CA LYS A 25 13.32 11.56 28.07
C LYS A 25 12.40 10.45 28.53
N PRO A 26 12.81 9.17 28.34
CA PRO A 26 12.15 8.06 29.05
C PRO A 26 12.29 8.31 30.56
N ASN A 27 11.21 8.11 31.30
CA ASN A 27 11.23 8.16 32.75
C ASN A 27 12.26 7.13 33.26
N ASP A 28 13.41 7.62 33.73
CA ASP A 28 14.29 6.87 34.61
C ASP A 28 13.59 6.69 35.98
N THR A 29 12.57 5.89 36.01
CA THR A 29 12.06 5.30 37.25
C THR A 29 12.86 4.01 37.47
N SER A 30 14.10 4.17 37.87
CA SER A 30 14.89 3.10 38.49
C SER A 30 14.25 2.77 39.85
N LEU A 31 13.17 2.01 39.83
CA LEU A 31 12.78 1.21 40.97
C LEU A 31 13.82 0.09 41.10
N ASN A 32 14.67 0.25 42.11
CA ASN A 32 15.56 -0.76 42.66
C ASN A 32 14.85 -2.11 42.82
N ILE A 33 14.90 -2.97 41.82
CA ILE A 33 14.67 -4.41 42.01
C ILE A 33 16.04 -5.06 41.98
N LYS A 34 16.44 -5.46 43.18
CA LYS A 34 17.65 -6.22 43.47
C LYS A 34 17.86 -7.33 42.47
N LYS A 35 19.08 -7.34 41.86
CA LYS A 35 19.66 -8.48 41.17
C LYS A 35 19.42 -9.77 41.93
N LYS A 36 18.69 -10.71 41.35
CA LYS A 36 18.86 -12.13 41.63
C LYS A 36 19.39 -12.79 40.37
N ALA A 37 20.54 -13.39 40.56
CA ALA A 37 21.35 -14.06 39.56
C ALA A 37 20.67 -15.34 39.05
N ASN A 38 20.98 -15.64 37.79
CA ASN A 38 21.10 -16.95 37.14
C ASN A 38 20.03 -18.01 37.40
N THR A 39 19.22 -18.27 36.39
CA THR A 39 19.05 -19.66 35.90
C THR A 39 18.73 -19.63 34.40
N LYS A 40 19.39 -20.54 33.70
CA LYS A 40 19.25 -20.82 32.26
C LYS A 40 17.84 -21.33 31.94
N GLY A 41 17.32 -20.92 30.79
CA GLY A 41 16.45 -21.77 29.99
C GLY A 41 14.99 -21.34 29.95
N GLU A 42 14.57 -21.15 28.76
CA GLU A 42 13.28 -21.24 28.10
C GLU A 42 12.85 -19.94 27.41
N PRO A 43 12.54 -19.97 26.10
CA PRO A 43 12.04 -18.81 25.39
C PRO A 43 10.61 -18.53 25.81
N ASN A 44 10.36 -17.32 26.32
CA ASN A 44 9.04 -16.81 26.65
C ASN A 44 8.20 -16.60 25.38
N PRO A 45 7.07 -17.27 25.18
CA PRO A 45 6.27 -17.16 23.97
C PRO A 45 5.43 -15.85 23.86
N ASN A 46 5.51 -14.97 24.87
CA ASN A 46 4.84 -13.67 24.87
C ASN A 46 5.89 -12.54 24.88
N GLY A 47 6.56 -12.34 23.75
CA GLY A 47 7.48 -11.24 23.54
C GLY A 47 6.76 -9.89 23.34
N ASN A 48 6.01 -9.42 24.32
CA ASN A 48 5.68 -8.00 24.48
C ASN A 48 6.70 -7.40 25.42
N GLY A 49 7.90 -7.13 24.91
CA GLY A 49 8.81 -6.18 25.52
C GLY A 49 8.31 -4.79 25.17
N ASP A 50 7.40 -4.24 25.98
CA ASP A 50 7.10 -2.81 25.99
C ASP A 50 8.34 -2.07 26.52
N GLU A 51 9.31 -1.81 25.62
CA GLU A 51 10.20 -0.69 25.84
C GLU A 51 9.34 0.58 25.75
N PRO A 52 9.44 1.52 26.71
CA PRO A 52 8.74 2.79 26.62
C PRO A 52 9.17 3.45 25.31
N SER A 53 8.24 3.57 24.37
CA SER A 53 8.48 4.09 23.04
C SER A 53 8.81 5.58 23.15
N SER A 54 10.09 5.91 23.20
CA SER A 54 10.53 7.30 23.01
C SER A 54 10.18 7.70 21.57
N PHE A 55 9.50 8.83 21.40
CA PHE A 55 9.21 9.38 20.08
C PHE A 55 10.51 9.50 19.28
N LYS A 56 10.51 9.04 18.03
CA LYS A 56 11.61 9.28 17.10
C LYS A 56 11.73 10.80 16.84
N PRO A 57 12.93 11.32 16.54
CA PRO A 57 13.10 12.75 16.25
C PRO A 57 12.17 13.27 15.14
N SER A 58 11.93 12.48 14.09
CA SER A 58 10.99 12.80 13.02
C SER A 58 9.55 12.97 13.52
N GLN A 59 9.12 12.11 14.45
CA GLN A 59 7.78 12.17 15.04
C GLN A 59 7.58 13.43 15.88
N LEU A 60 8.59 13.78 16.69
CA LEU A 60 8.56 15.02 17.49
C LEU A 60 8.52 16.27 16.60
N ILE A 61 9.30 16.28 15.53
CA ILE A 61 9.26 17.36 14.54
C ILE A 61 7.85 17.45 13.95
N GLY A 62 7.29 16.34 13.52
CA GLY A 62 5.94 16.31 12.93
C GLY A 62 4.85 16.79 13.88
N LEU A 63 4.90 16.34 15.15
CA LEU A 63 3.93 16.74 16.19
C LEU A 63 3.88 18.27 16.39
N ILE A 64 5.00 18.95 16.23
CA ILE A 64 5.08 20.41 16.41
C ILE A 64 4.84 21.12 15.08
N LEU A 65 5.49 20.69 14.01
CA LEU A 65 5.51 21.39 12.71
C LEU A 65 4.12 21.40 12.04
N GLY A 66 3.39 20.27 12.11
CA GLY A 66 2.05 20.18 11.53
C GLY A 66 1.08 21.22 12.07
N PRO A 67 0.78 21.23 13.39
CA PRO A 67 -0.09 22.24 13.99
C PRO A 67 0.43 23.67 13.83
N LEU A 68 1.76 23.86 13.91
CA LEU A 68 2.36 25.18 13.77
C LEU A 68 2.12 25.75 12.37
N LEU A 69 2.41 24.99 11.31
CA LEU A 69 2.18 25.43 9.94
C LEU A 69 0.70 25.62 9.63
N PHE A 70 -0.17 24.78 10.15
CA PHE A 70 -1.62 24.95 10.06
C PHE A 70 -2.05 26.33 10.62
N ILE A 71 -1.64 26.66 11.85
CA ILE A 71 -1.97 27.94 12.48
C ILE A 71 -1.35 29.11 11.69
N MET A 72 -0.09 28.97 11.27
CA MET A 72 0.57 30.01 10.47
C MET A 72 -0.16 30.26 9.15
N MET A 73 -0.60 29.22 8.47
CA MET A 73 -1.36 29.38 7.23
C MET A 73 -2.70 30.07 7.46
N LEU A 74 -3.47 29.67 8.46
CA LEU A 74 -4.75 30.32 8.77
C LEU A 74 -4.59 31.81 9.10
N LEU A 75 -3.49 32.19 9.74
CA LEU A 75 -3.25 33.59 10.15
C LEU A 75 -2.66 34.47 9.05
N PHE A 76 -1.72 33.93 8.26
CA PHE A 76 -0.87 34.73 7.38
C PHE A 76 -1.05 34.44 5.89
N PHE A 77 -1.53 33.24 5.51
CA PHE A 77 -1.72 32.88 4.11
C PHE A 77 -3.08 33.35 3.62
N LYS A 78 -3.12 34.49 2.93
CA LYS A 78 -4.37 35.11 2.42
C LYS A 78 -4.18 35.54 0.97
N PRO A 79 -4.04 34.58 0.03
CA PRO A 79 -3.96 34.93 -1.38
C PRO A 79 -5.29 35.55 -1.86
N ALA A 80 -5.21 36.51 -2.78
CA ALA A 80 -6.37 37.29 -3.21
C ALA A 80 -7.44 36.45 -3.91
N ASP A 81 -7.02 35.35 -4.57
CA ASP A 81 -7.87 34.54 -5.45
C ASP A 81 -8.25 33.19 -4.84
N LEU A 82 -8.04 32.97 -3.53
CA LEU A 82 -8.44 31.75 -2.82
C LEU A 82 -9.44 32.09 -1.71
N SER A 83 -10.52 31.31 -1.65
CA SER A 83 -11.54 31.43 -0.60
C SER A 83 -10.97 31.14 0.80
N THR A 84 -11.68 31.55 1.85
CA THR A 84 -11.31 31.22 3.25
C THR A 84 -11.39 29.71 3.50
N GLU A 85 -12.36 29.05 2.89
CA GLU A 85 -12.55 27.60 2.88
C GLU A 85 -11.35 26.90 2.22
N GLY A 86 -10.90 27.42 1.07
CA GLY A 86 -9.72 26.89 0.37
C GLY A 86 -8.43 27.01 1.19
N VAL A 87 -8.25 28.15 1.91
CA VAL A 87 -7.13 28.31 2.85
C VAL A 87 -7.23 27.30 3.99
N ALA A 88 -8.42 27.10 4.54
CA ALA A 88 -8.66 26.15 5.63
C ALA A 88 -8.35 24.70 5.22
N VAL A 89 -8.80 24.29 4.02
CA VAL A 89 -8.52 22.97 3.46
C VAL A 89 -7.02 22.80 3.19
N ALA A 90 -6.37 23.81 2.58
CA ALA A 90 -4.93 23.77 2.32
C ALA A 90 -4.12 23.64 3.62
N ALA A 91 -4.43 24.45 4.63
CA ALA A 91 -3.77 24.42 5.94
C ALA A 91 -3.94 23.04 6.62
N SER A 92 -5.15 22.53 6.63
CA SER A 92 -5.48 21.21 7.21
C SER A 92 -4.75 20.09 6.48
N THR A 93 -4.72 20.13 5.15
CA THR A 93 -4.02 19.16 4.32
C THR A 93 -2.51 19.16 4.58
N ILE A 94 -1.90 20.31 4.77
CA ILE A 94 -0.48 20.40 5.13
C ILE A 94 -0.19 19.77 6.49
N TRP A 95 -1.04 20.00 7.49
CA TRP A 95 -0.89 19.33 8.79
C TRP A 95 -0.99 17.81 8.65
N ILE A 96 -2.02 17.32 7.96
CA ILE A 96 -2.24 15.89 7.72
C ILE A 96 -1.05 15.29 6.96
N ALA A 97 -0.58 15.95 5.89
CA ALA A 97 0.55 15.51 5.09
C ALA A 97 1.85 15.39 5.93
N ILE A 98 2.15 16.38 6.76
CA ILE A 98 3.31 16.36 7.66
C ILE A 98 3.22 15.16 8.61
N TRP A 99 2.05 14.92 9.20
CA TRP A 99 1.87 13.81 10.12
C TRP A 99 1.89 12.44 9.42
N TRP A 100 1.41 12.35 8.18
CA TRP A 100 1.55 11.12 7.38
C TRP A 100 3.02 10.85 7.01
N ILE A 101 3.79 11.88 6.62
CA ILE A 101 5.20 11.73 6.24
C ILE A 101 6.08 11.39 7.44
N THR A 102 5.83 12.03 8.58
CA THR A 102 6.65 11.87 9.79
C THR A 102 6.19 10.73 10.69
N GLU A 103 5.01 10.15 10.40
CA GLU A 103 4.32 9.20 11.29
C GLU A 103 4.25 9.72 12.73
N ALA A 104 3.98 11.03 12.88
CA ALA A 104 3.91 11.71 14.18
C ALA A 104 2.95 11.01 15.15
N VAL A 105 1.83 10.53 14.62
CA VAL A 105 0.91 9.58 15.25
C VAL A 105 0.62 8.47 14.23
N PRO A 106 0.04 7.32 14.62
CA PRO A 106 -0.31 6.27 13.66
C PRO A 106 -1.12 6.81 12.48
N ILE A 107 -0.78 6.40 11.27
CA ILE A 107 -1.39 6.86 10.01
C ILE A 107 -2.94 6.85 10.07
N PRO A 108 -3.61 5.80 10.58
CA PRO A 108 -5.07 5.79 10.70
C PRO A 108 -5.63 6.91 11.60
N VAL A 109 -4.89 7.28 12.66
CA VAL A 109 -5.30 8.36 13.57
C VAL A 109 -5.18 9.72 12.89
N THR A 110 -4.08 9.95 12.16
CA THR A 110 -3.92 11.15 11.32
C THR A 110 -5.06 11.28 10.32
N SER A 111 -5.51 10.16 9.78
CA SER A 111 -6.58 10.10 8.78
C SER A 111 -7.97 10.45 9.34
N LEU A 112 -8.12 10.61 10.64
CA LEU A 112 -9.34 11.14 11.27
C LEU A 112 -9.31 12.67 11.42
N LEU A 113 -8.17 13.33 11.18
CA LEU A 113 -8.06 14.79 11.30
C LEU A 113 -9.03 15.57 10.39
N PRO A 114 -9.33 15.15 9.14
CA PRO A 114 -10.34 15.84 8.33
C PRO A 114 -11.68 15.99 9.04
N LEU A 115 -12.16 14.96 9.76
CA LEU A 115 -13.43 15.00 10.51
C LEU A 115 -13.45 16.08 11.61
N VAL A 116 -12.28 16.50 12.06
CA VAL A 116 -12.14 17.55 13.09
C VAL A 116 -11.79 18.89 12.47
N LEU A 117 -10.77 18.93 11.60
CA LEU A 117 -10.22 20.18 11.10
C LEU A 117 -11.15 20.86 10.09
N PHE A 118 -11.71 20.13 9.14
CA PHE A 118 -12.55 20.72 8.09
C PHE A 118 -13.79 21.40 8.65
N PRO A 119 -14.62 20.74 9.49
CA PRO A 119 -15.78 21.41 10.08
C PRO A 119 -15.42 22.56 11.02
N LEU A 120 -14.36 22.41 11.83
CA LEU A 120 -13.94 23.46 12.77
C LEU A 120 -13.43 24.72 12.07
N THR A 121 -12.82 24.57 10.90
CA THR A 121 -12.29 25.70 10.11
C THR A 121 -13.25 26.16 9.01
N GLN A 122 -14.42 25.55 8.91
CA GLN A 122 -15.41 25.78 7.85
C GLN A 122 -14.86 25.51 6.43
N GLY A 123 -13.81 24.64 6.33
CA GLY A 123 -13.26 24.23 5.05
C GLY A 123 -14.16 23.28 4.28
N LEU A 124 -14.92 22.44 5.01
CA LEU A 124 -15.91 21.52 4.48
C LEU A 124 -16.89 21.15 5.61
N ASP A 125 -18.17 20.96 5.30
CA ASP A 125 -19.18 20.59 6.28
C ASP A 125 -18.96 19.18 6.82
N ILE A 126 -19.41 18.93 8.08
CA ILE A 126 -19.24 17.63 8.75
C ILE A 126 -19.94 16.50 8.00
N GLU A 127 -21.13 16.73 7.44
CA GLU A 127 -21.90 15.72 6.71
C GLU A 127 -21.14 15.28 5.45
N GLU A 128 -20.61 16.22 4.71
CA GLU A 128 -19.83 15.97 3.50
C GLU A 128 -18.48 15.32 3.82
N THR A 129 -17.77 15.82 4.86
CA THR A 129 -16.54 15.21 5.33
C THR A 129 -16.76 13.76 5.78
N ALA A 130 -17.82 13.50 6.55
CA ALA A 130 -18.13 12.17 7.07
C ALA A 130 -18.56 11.20 5.95
N SER A 131 -19.25 11.69 4.91
CA SER A 131 -19.68 10.88 3.76
C SER A 131 -18.50 10.22 3.04
N ALA A 132 -17.32 10.88 3.03
CA ALA A 132 -16.10 10.33 2.43
C ALA A 132 -15.62 9.04 3.11
N TYR A 133 -15.93 8.84 4.39
CA TYR A 133 -15.58 7.61 5.13
C TYR A 133 -16.59 6.47 4.90
N GLY A 134 -17.70 6.74 4.25
CA GLY A 134 -18.70 5.76 3.80
C GLY A 134 -18.72 5.58 2.29
N ASP A 135 -17.66 5.97 1.59
CA ASP A 135 -17.54 5.84 0.13
C ASP A 135 -17.57 4.39 -0.33
N GLU A 136 -18.15 4.14 -1.48
CA GLU A 136 -18.33 2.81 -2.04
C GLU A 136 -17.00 2.08 -2.29
N THR A 137 -15.95 2.81 -2.65
CA THR A 137 -14.63 2.21 -2.88
C THR A 137 -14.02 1.63 -1.61
N ILE A 138 -14.39 2.15 -0.42
CA ILE A 138 -14.02 1.58 0.87
C ILE A 138 -14.69 0.22 1.05
N PHE A 139 -15.96 0.08 0.67
CA PHE A 139 -16.68 -1.18 0.74
C PHE A 139 -16.19 -2.18 -0.31
N LEU A 140 -15.78 -1.75 -1.50
CA LEU A 140 -15.09 -2.60 -2.48
C LEU A 140 -13.84 -3.23 -1.86
N PHE A 141 -13.00 -2.42 -1.24
CA PHE A 141 -11.77 -2.88 -0.61
C PHE A 141 -12.04 -3.80 0.59
N MET A 142 -12.98 -3.42 1.45
CA MET A 142 -13.39 -4.21 2.61
C MET A 142 -13.90 -5.60 2.21
N GLY A 143 -14.82 -5.68 1.25
CA GLY A 143 -15.35 -6.94 0.76
C GLY A 143 -14.29 -7.80 0.06
N GLY A 144 -13.43 -7.20 -0.75
CA GLY A 144 -12.28 -7.88 -1.38
C GLY A 144 -11.33 -8.49 -0.34
N PHE A 145 -11.02 -7.75 0.73
CA PHE A 145 -10.21 -8.28 1.84
C PHE A 145 -10.91 -9.38 2.64
N MET A 146 -12.23 -9.31 2.83
CA MET A 146 -12.98 -10.41 3.46
C MET A 146 -12.88 -11.70 2.64
N ILE A 147 -12.98 -11.62 1.32
CA ILE A 147 -12.79 -12.76 0.41
C ILE A 147 -11.35 -13.30 0.54
N ALA A 148 -10.36 -12.41 0.56
CA ALA A 148 -8.95 -12.78 0.75
C ALA A 148 -8.70 -13.48 2.09
N LEU A 149 -9.29 -13.00 3.19
CA LEU A 149 -9.20 -13.64 4.51
C LEU A 149 -9.83 -15.04 4.54
N ALA A 150 -10.90 -15.28 3.78
CA ALA A 150 -11.45 -16.62 3.63
C ALA A 150 -10.48 -17.55 2.87
N MET A 151 -9.82 -17.05 1.81
CA MET A 151 -8.76 -17.78 1.11
C MET A 151 -7.59 -18.12 2.04
N GLU A 152 -7.22 -17.20 2.93
CA GLU A 152 -6.17 -17.41 3.93
C GLU A 152 -6.60 -18.42 5.00
N LYS A 153 -7.81 -18.30 5.55
CA LYS A 153 -8.36 -19.19 6.57
C LYS A 153 -8.30 -20.67 6.15
N TRP A 154 -8.61 -20.95 4.89
CA TRP A 154 -8.69 -22.31 4.36
C TRP A 154 -7.44 -22.74 3.54
N ASN A 155 -6.32 -22.00 3.60
CA ASN A 155 -5.07 -22.30 2.90
C ASN A 155 -5.16 -22.39 1.36
N LEU A 156 -6.22 -21.89 0.75
CA LEU A 156 -6.41 -21.90 -0.71
C LEU A 156 -5.25 -21.14 -1.41
N HIS A 157 -4.85 -20.00 -0.89
CA HIS A 157 -3.74 -19.19 -1.39
C HIS A 157 -2.42 -19.98 -1.43
N ARG A 158 -2.14 -20.80 -0.41
CA ARG A 158 -0.94 -21.65 -0.34
C ARG A 158 -0.97 -22.74 -1.40
N ARG A 159 -2.12 -23.38 -1.62
CA ARG A 159 -2.30 -24.38 -2.67
C ARG A 159 -2.09 -23.80 -4.07
N ILE A 160 -2.67 -22.63 -4.34
CA ILE A 160 -2.50 -21.93 -5.61
C ILE A 160 -1.02 -21.62 -5.84
N ALA A 161 -0.31 -21.08 -4.83
CA ALA A 161 1.11 -20.77 -4.93
C ALA A 161 1.96 -22.00 -5.28
N LEU A 162 1.81 -23.09 -4.52
CA LEU A 162 2.59 -24.30 -4.73
C LEU A 162 2.32 -24.95 -6.09
N ASN A 163 1.08 -24.90 -6.58
CA ASN A 163 0.75 -25.39 -7.92
C ASN A 163 1.45 -24.56 -9.00
N ILE A 164 1.44 -23.22 -8.90
CA ILE A 164 2.12 -22.34 -9.87
C ILE A 164 3.62 -22.63 -9.87
N ILE A 165 4.26 -22.70 -8.69
CA ILE A 165 5.69 -22.98 -8.58
C ILE A 165 6.03 -24.34 -9.19
N SER A 166 5.25 -25.37 -8.90
CA SER A 166 5.46 -26.73 -9.41
C SER A 166 5.39 -26.81 -10.95
N ILE A 167 4.50 -26.02 -11.59
CA ILE A 167 4.33 -25.99 -13.05
C ILE A 167 5.51 -25.29 -13.75
N ILE A 168 6.05 -24.20 -13.18
CA ILE A 168 7.10 -23.38 -13.81
C ILE A 168 8.44 -24.12 -13.86
N GLY A 169 8.72 -24.97 -12.86
CA GLY A 169 9.85 -25.89 -12.87
C GLY A 169 10.92 -25.58 -11.83
N THR A 170 11.91 -26.48 -11.76
CA THR A 170 12.83 -26.62 -10.61
C THR A 170 14.28 -26.16 -10.87
N ASN A 171 14.57 -25.59 -12.04
CA ASN A 171 15.84 -24.90 -12.25
C ASN A 171 15.89 -23.63 -11.40
N MET A 172 17.07 -23.23 -10.88
CA MET A 172 17.21 -22.07 -9.98
C MET A 172 16.54 -20.82 -10.50
N ASP A 173 16.80 -20.45 -11.76
CA ASP A 173 16.16 -19.30 -12.41
C ASP A 173 14.63 -19.44 -12.48
N ARG A 174 14.14 -20.67 -12.75
CA ARG A 174 12.71 -20.98 -12.85
C ARG A 174 12.04 -21.01 -11.48
N ILE A 175 12.74 -21.44 -10.43
CA ILE A 175 12.22 -21.38 -9.06
C ILE A 175 11.97 -19.92 -8.68
N VAL A 176 12.95 -19.02 -8.90
CA VAL A 176 12.74 -17.59 -8.66
C VAL A 176 11.54 -17.06 -9.47
N LEU A 177 11.44 -17.42 -10.77
CA LEU A 177 10.30 -17.06 -11.59
C LEU A 177 8.97 -17.63 -11.03
N GLY A 178 8.96 -18.90 -10.65
CA GLY A 178 7.79 -19.56 -10.07
C GLY A 178 7.29 -18.88 -8.81
N PHE A 179 8.22 -18.51 -7.92
CA PHE A 179 7.89 -17.72 -6.75
C PHE A 179 7.37 -16.32 -7.10
N MET A 180 8.01 -15.63 -8.04
CA MET A 180 7.56 -14.30 -8.45
C MET A 180 6.19 -14.33 -9.14
N VAL A 181 5.94 -15.33 -10.00
CA VAL A 181 4.63 -15.50 -10.66
C VAL A 181 3.56 -15.85 -9.64
N ALA A 182 3.84 -16.78 -8.72
CA ALA A 182 2.89 -17.15 -7.67
C ALA A 182 2.58 -15.98 -6.74
N THR A 183 3.62 -15.27 -6.29
CA THR A 183 3.49 -14.10 -5.43
C THR A 183 2.73 -12.98 -6.13
N GLY A 184 3.10 -12.66 -7.37
CA GLY A 184 2.45 -11.62 -8.17
C GLY A 184 0.96 -11.94 -8.42
N PHE A 185 0.65 -13.18 -8.78
CA PHE A 185 -0.74 -13.60 -8.99
C PHE A 185 -1.59 -13.50 -7.72
N LEU A 186 -1.08 -14.00 -6.59
CA LEU A 186 -1.80 -13.91 -5.32
C LEU A 186 -1.96 -12.46 -4.85
N SER A 187 -0.93 -11.65 -5.03
CA SER A 187 -0.94 -10.25 -4.61
C SER A 187 -1.90 -9.37 -5.43
N MET A 188 -2.41 -9.85 -6.55
CA MET A 188 -3.53 -9.21 -7.25
C MET A 188 -4.82 -9.22 -6.43
N TRP A 189 -4.99 -10.18 -5.52
CA TRP A 189 -6.25 -10.49 -4.84
C TRP A 189 -6.15 -10.46 -3.32
N ILE A 190 -4.96 -10.70 -2.79
CA ILE A 190 -4.66 -10.80 -1.36
C ILE A 190 -3.64 -9.71 -1.02
N SER A 191 -3.62 -9.27 0.23
CA SER A 191 -2.64 -8.31 0.73
C SER A 191 -1.19 -8.70 0.35
N ASN A 192 -0.42 -7.73 -0.16
CA ASN A 192 1.00 -7.91 -0.49
C ASN A 192 1.79 -8.46 0.71
N THR A 193 1.45 -7.99 1.92
CA THR A 193 2.08 -8.42 3.17
C THR A 193 1.79 -9.88 3.48
N ALA A 194 0.51 -10.28 3.43
CA ALA A 194 0.11 -11.67 3.70
C ALA A 194 0.75 -12.62 2.68
N THR A 195 0.75 -12.24 1.41
CA THR A 195 1.40 -13.00 0.34
C THR A 195 2.89 -13.19 0.60
N ALA A 196 3.62 -12.11 0.94
CA ALA A 196 5.05 -12.18 1.25
C ALA A 196 5.32 -13.03 2.49
N MET A 197 4.54 -12.85 3.58
CA MET A 197 4.68 -13.64 4.81
C MET A 197 4.48 -15.13 4.59
N MET A 198 3.60 -15.54 3.68
CA MET A 198 3.41 -16.93 3.31
C MET A 198 4.56 -17.47 2.43
N MET A 199 5.03 -16.67 1.48
CA MET A 199 6.01 -17.13 0.49
C MET A 199 7.43 -17.23 1.06
N VAL A 200 7.79 -16.37 2.03
CA VAL A 200 9.14 -16.34 2.62
C VAL A 200 9.51 -17.65 3.32
N PRO A 201 8.69 -18.24 4.20
CA PRO A 201 9.02 -19.54 4.81
C PRO A 201 9.24 -20.67 3.79
N ILE A 202 8.42 -20.72 2.73
CA ILE A 202 8.57 -21.71 1.66
C ILE A 202 9.89 -21.46 0.90
N GLY A 203 10.21 -20.20 0.60
CA GLY A 203 11.47 -19.81 -0.02
C GLY A 203 12.69 -20.18 0.83
N LEU A 204 12.63 -19.93 2.14
CA LEU A 204 13.69 -20.31 3.09
C LEU A 204 13.90 -21.83 3.14
N ALA A 205 12.83 -22.63 3.15
CA ALA A 205 12.93 -24.07 3.12
C ALA A 205 13.71 -24.57 1.88
N ILE A 206 13.47 -23.95 0.72
CA ILE A 206 14.19 -24.27 -0.53
C ILE A 206 15.67 -23.86 -0.43
N ILE A 207 15.96 -22.69 0.12
CA ILE A 207 17.35 -22.21 0.29
C ILE A 207 18.12 -23.15 1.24
N TYR A 208 17.54 -23.53 2.37
CA TYR A 208 18.17 -24.46 3.33
C TYR A 208 18.43 -25.83 2.71
N GLN A 209 17.50 -26.37 1.93
CA GLN A 209 17.73 -27.64 1.24
C GLN A 209 18.81 -27.54 0.17
N MET A 210 18.96 -26.39 -0.48
CA MET A 210 20.08 -26.16 -1.37
C MET A 210 21.41 -26.19 -0.61
N SER A 211 21.48 -25.55 0.56
CA SER A 211 22.67 -25.53 1.42
C SER A 211 23.10 -26.94 1.82
N ASP A 212 22.15 -27.78 2.23
CA ASP A 212 22.41 -29.17 2.63
C ASP A 212 22.87 -30.06 1.46
N ALA A 213 22.40 -29.79 0.24
CA ALA A 213 22.71 -30.61 -0.94
C ALA A 213 24.05 -30.23 -1.60
N LEU A 214 24.56 -29.04 -1.36
CA LEU A 214 25.86 -28.57 -1.87
C LEU A 214 26.99 -29.06 -0.94
N THR A 215 27.50 -30.26 -1.18
CA THR A 215 28.58 -30.91 -0.43
C THR A 215 29.93 -30.16 -0.43
N ASN A 216 30.14 -29.22 -1.34
CA ASN A 216 31.19 -28.21 -1.32
C ASN A 216 30.57 -26.87 -1.09
N LYS A 217 30.75 -26.27 0.09
CA LYS A 217 30.26 -24.95 0.50
C LYS A 217 30.51 -23.90 -0.59
N ASN A 218 29.59 -23.81 -1.57
CA ASN A 218 29.57 -22.72 -2.52
C ASN A 218 28.68 -21.60 -1.93
N ASP A 219 29.14 -21.08 -0.78
CA ASP A 219 28.44 -20.06 0.02
C ASP A 219 28.01 -18.87 -0.84
N ALA A 220 28.80 -18.55 -1.89
CA ALA A 220 28.48 -17.45 -2.80
C ALA A 220 27.30 -17.72 -3.75
N ALA A 221 27.07 -18.97 -4.15
CA ALA A 221 25.93 -19.30 -5.02
C ALA A 221 24.62 -19.35 -4.21
N GLU A 222 24.67 -19.88 -3.00
CA GLU A 222 23.55 -19.88 -2.06
C GLU A 222 23.14 -18.46 -1.70
N GLU A 223 24.09 -17.61 -1.33
CA GLU A 223 23.85 -16.21 -0.98
C GLU A 223 23.19 -15.46 -2.14
N LYS A 224 23.68 -15.60 -3.37
CA LYS A 224 23.09 -14.96 -4.56
C LYS A 224 21.68 -15.45 -4.85
N PHE A 225 21.45 -16.76 -4.77
CA PHE A 225 20.14 -17.35 -4.98
C PHE A 225 19.15 -16.89 -3.89
N GLY A 226 19.56 -16.93 -2.63
CA GLY A 226 18.76 -16.44 -1.50
C GLY A 226 18.36 -14.97 -1.67
N LYS A 227 19.31 -14.11 -2.06
CA LYS A 227 19.03 -12.71 -2.35
C LYS A 227 18.05 -12.54 -3.51
N ALA A 228 18.26 -13.23 -4.63
CA ALA A 228 17.36 -13.16 -5.79
C ALA A 228 15.96 -13.64 -5.44
N LEU A 229 15.82 -14.73 -4.69
CA LEU A 229 14.53 -15.29 -4.29
C LEU A 229 13.78 -14.37 -3.33
N MET A 230 14.45 -13.89 -2.26
CA MET A 230 13.84 -13.00 -1.26
C MET A 230 13.39 -11.67 -1.90
N LEU A 231 14.28 -11.01 -2.66
CA LEU A 231 13.91 -9.78 -3.37
C LEU A 231 12.82 -10.03 -4.41
N GLY A 232 12.89 -11.16 -5.13
CA GLY A 232 11.87 -11.56 -6.09
C GLY A 232 10.48 -11.67 -5.46
N ILE A 233 10.36 -12.26 -4.27
CA ILE A 233 9.11 -12.34 -3.50
C ILE A 233 8.61 -10.93 -3.16
N ALA A 234 9.43 -10.08 -2.55
CA ALA A 234 9.01 -8.75 -2.12
C ALA A 234 8.54 -7.88 -3.29
N TYR A 235 9.33 -7.85 -4.36
CA TYR A 235 9.04 -7.01 -5.51
C TYR A 235 7.84 -7.53 -6.31
N ALA A 236 7.71 -8.85 -6.47
CA ALA A 236 6.54 -9.44 -7.11
C ALA A 236 5.25 -9.22 -6.30
N ALA A 237 5.32 -9.18 -4.96
CA ALA A 237 4.18 -8.83 -4.12
C ALA A 237 3.71 -7.40 -4.40
N SER A 238 4.62 -6.42 -4.41
CA SER A 238 4.29 -5.02 -4.68
C SER A 238 3.77 -4.82 -6.11
N LEU A 239 4.44 -5.42 -7.10
CA LEU A 239 4.07 -5.29 -8.51
C LEU A 239 2.77 -6.02 -8.85
N GLY A 240 2.53 -7.20 -8.28
CA GLY A 240 1.28 -7.94 -8.47
C GLY A 240 0.07 -7.14 -8.01
N GLY A 241 0.20 -6.41 -6.89
CA GLY A 241 -0.85 -5.53 -6.38
C GLY A 241 -1.29 -4.44 -7.37
N ILE A 242 -0.42 -3.99 -8.27
CA ILE A 242 -0.77 -2.98 -9.31
C ILE A 242 -1.85 -3.52 -10.27
N ALA A 243 -1.94 -4.82 -10.47
CA ALA A 243 -2.76 -5.43 -11.51
C ALA A 243 -4.27 -5.24 -11.34
N THR A 244 -4.79 -5.12 -10.11
CA THR A 244 -6.22 -4.96 -9.83
C THR A 244 -6.49 -3.77 -8.93
N LEU A 245 -7.75 -3.32 -8.86
CA LEU A 245 -8.13 -2.23 -7.96
C LEU A 245 -7.94 -2.59 -6.48
N ILE A 246 -8.18 -3.84 -6.09
CA ILE A 246 -8.09 -4.30 -4.70
C ILE A 246 -6.70 -4.82 -4.32
N GLY A 247 -5.79 -5.00 -5.28
CA GLY A 247 -4.47 -5.58 -5.02
C GLY A 247 -3.56 -4.67 -4.20
N THR A 248 -3.69 -3.35 -4.36
CA THR A 248 -2.93 -2.38 -3.55
C THR A 248 -3.77 -1.13 -3.26
N PRO A 249 -3.69 -0.56 -2.04
CA PRO A 249 -4.48 0.59 -1.64
C PRO A 249 -4.43 1.80 -2.58
N PRO A 250 -3.29 2.21 -3.15
CA PRO A 250 -3.23 3.33 -4.10
C PRO A 250 -4.19 3.21 -5.29
N ASN A 251 -4.45 2.00 -5.79
CA ASN A 251 -5.34 1.80 -6.94
C ASN A 251 -6.80 2.05 -6.57
N THR A 252 -7.26 1.52 -5.43
CA THR A 252 -8.62 1.74 -4.94
C THR A 252 -8.85 3.22 -4.58
N LEU A 253 -7.85 3.85 -3.96
CA LEU A 253 -7.89 5.28 -3.66
C LEU A 253 -7.96 6.14 -4.92
N LEU A 254 -7.27 5.76 -5.99
CA LEU A 254 -7.40 6.44 -7.28
C LEU A 254 -8.85 6.38 -7.78
N ALA A 255 -9.47 5.19 -7.74
CA ALA A 255 -10.85 5.02 -8.17
C ALA A 255 -11.80 5.91 -7.35
N GLY A 256 -11.66 5.92 -6.03
CA GLY A 256 -12.44 6.77 -5.14
C GLY A 256 -12.18 8.27 -5.35
N ALA A 257 -10.92 8.68 -5.52
CA ALA A 257 -10.58 10.08 -5.78
C ALA A 257 -11.18 10.58 -7.11
N VAL A 258 -11.11 9.77 -8.16
CA VAL A 258 -11.73 10.11 -9.47
C VAL A 258 -13.25 10.20 -9.36
N GLN A 259 -13.87 9.27 -8.62
CA GLN A 259 -15.31 9.30 -8.37
C GLN A 259 -15.71 10.56 -7.56
N LYS A 260 -14.96 10.87 -6.50
CA LYS A 260 -15.27 12.02 -5.62
C LYS A 260 -15.01 13.36 -6.31
N MET A 261 -13.95 13.48 -7.10
CA MET A 261 -13.58 14.75 -7.75
C MET A 261 -14.37 15.02 -9.04
N TYR A 262 -14.71 13.97 -9.78
CA TYR A 262 -15.27 14.13 -11.14
C TYR A 262 -16.59 13.38 -11.37
N GLY A 263 -17.08 12.63 -10.38
CA GLY A 263 -18.28 11.80 -10.54
C GLY A 263 -18.10 10.64 -11.53
N ILE A 264 -16.85 10.29 -11.87
CA ILE A 264 -16.53 9.29 -12.90
C ILE A 264 -16.10 7.99 -12.23
N GLU A 265 -16.78 6.91 -12.54
CA GLU A 265 -16.44 5.58 -12.05
C GLU A 265 -15.26 4.97 -12.84
N LEU A 266 -14.22 4.54 -12.15
CA LEU A 266 -13.14 3.71 -12.69
C LEU A 266 -13.43 2.24 -12.42
N SER A 267 -14.01 1.52 -13.40
CA SER A 267 -14.40 0.14 -13.21
C SER A 267 -13.20 -0.81 -13.03
N PHE A 268 -13.43 -1.89 -12.30
CA PHE A 268 -12.45 -2.95 -12.04
C PHE A 268 -11.83 -3.52 -13.33
N ALA A 269 -12.68 -3.81 -14.32
CA ALA A 269 -12.24 -4.33 -15.62
C ALA A 269 -11.37 -3.32 -16.38
N LYS A 270 -11.76 -2.04 -16.39
CA LYS A 270 -11.00 -0.98 -17.07
C LYS A 270 -9.61 -0.82 -16.48
N TRP A 271 -9.49 -0.90 -15.14
CA TRP A 271 -8.20 -0.88 -14.49
C TRP A 271 -7.37 -2.12 -14.85
N MET A 272 -7.95 -3.32 -14.80
CA MET A 272 -7.23 -4.58 -15.09
C MET A 272 -6.66 -4.60 -16.52
N LEU A 273 -7.35 -4.05 -17.49
CA LEU A 273 -6.86 -4.00 -18.88
C LEU A 273 -5.52 -3.25 -18.99
N PHE A 274 -5.29 -2.27 -18.13
CA PHE A 274 -4.02 -1.52 -18.03
C PHE A 274 -3.06 -2.14 -17.00
N GLY A 275 -3.55 -2.42 -15.80
CA GLY A 275 -2.74 -2.83 -14.66
C GLY A 275 -2.12 -4.22 -14.82
N VAL A 276 -2.87 -5.19 -15.39
CA VAL A 276 -2.37 -6.56 -15.58
C VAL A 276 -1.18 -6.61 -16.54
N PRO A 277 -1.25 -6.05 -17.77
CA PRO A 277 -0.09 -6.03 -18.66
C PRO A 277 1.12 -5.34 -18.05
N LEU A 278 0.93 -4.19 -17.42
CA LEU A 278 2.01 -3.45 -16.77
C LEU A 278 2.69 -4.27 -15.68
N ALA A 279 1.90 -4.83 -14.75
CA ALA A 279 2.42 -5.61 -13.63
C ALA A 279 3.22 -6.83 -14.11
N TRP A 280 2.69 -7.59 -15.07
CA TRP A 280 3.37 -8.78 -15.58
C TRP A 280 4.64 -8.46 -16.39
N ILE A 281 4.62 -7.42 -17.23
CA ILE A 281 5.82 -6.95 -17.94
C ILE A 281 6.89 -6.55 -16.91
N PHE A 282 6.50 -5.82 -15.86
CA PHE A 282 7.45 -5.37 -14.85
C PHE A 282 7.99 -6.54 -14.03
N ILE A 283 7.16 -7.50 -13.59
CA ILE A 283 7.60 -8.73 -12.92
C ILE A 283 8.63 -9.50 -13.76
N MET A 284 8.41 -9.63 -15.08
CA MET A 284 9.36 -10.31 -15.97
C MET A 284 10.67 -9.55 -16.11
N ILE A 285 10.64 -8.22 -16.17
CA ILE A 285 11.85 -7.37 -16.19
C ILE A 285 12.62 -7.52 -14.87
N VAL A 286 11.93 -7.47 -13.73
CA VAL A 286 12.53 -7.64 -12.41
C VAL A 286 13.15 -9.03 -12.25
N TRP A 287 12.44 -10.08 -12.68
CA TRP A 287 13.00 -11.44 -12.68
C TRP A 287 14.28 -11.52 -13.50
N PHE A 288 14.25 -11.02 -14.74
CA PHE A 288 15.44 -11.02 -15.62
C PHE A 288 16.60 -10.25 -14.97
N TYR A 289 16.33 -9.08 -14.43
CA TYR A 289 17.32 -8.25 -13.75
C TYR A 289 17.93 -8.98 -12.54
N LEU A 290 17.11 -9.54 -11.66
CA LEU A 290 17.58 -10.21 -10.45
C LEU A 290 18.44 -11.43 -10.77
N VAL A 291 18.00 -12.28 -11.72
CA VAL A 291 18.60 -13.59 -12.00
C VAL A 291 19.78 -13.48 -12.98
N LYS A 292 19.78 -12.52 -13.89
CA LYS A 292 20.82 -12.41 -14.94
C LYS A 292 21.82 -11.29 -14.72
N ILE A 293 21.44 -10.23 -14.00
CA ILE A 293 22.29 -9.04 -13.85
C ILE A 293 22.74 -8.88 -12.39
N ALA A 294 21.82 -8.79 -11.44
CA ALA A 294 22.14 -8.47 -10.06
C ALA A 294 22.78 -9.65 -9.29
N TYR A 295 22.18 -10.83 -9.40
CA TYR A 295 22.59 -12.03 -8.65
C TYR A 295 22.71 -13.28 -9.55
N PRO A 296 23.53 -13.27 -10.61
CA PRO A 296 23.66 -14.41 -11.51
C PRO A 296 24.27 -15.60 -10.76
N THR A 297 23.61 -16.78 -10.90
CA THR A 297 24.08 -18.03 -10.32
C THR A 297 24.69 -18.93 -11.41
N THR A 298 25.80 -19.60 -11.08
CA THR A 298 26.44 -20.58 -11.99
C THR A 298 25.82 -21.97 -11.90
N VAL A 299 25.11 -22.25 -10.82
CA VAL A 299 24.43 -23.53 -10.54
C VAL A 299 23.09 -23.53 -11.27
N LYS A 300 22.92 -24.44 -12.23
CA LYS A 300 21.72 -24.49 -13.07
C LYS A 300 20.58 -25.34 -12.48
N GLN A 301 20.92 -26.38 -11.73
CA GLN A 301 19.92 -27.30 -11.16
C GLN A 301 20.01 -27.28 -9.64
N LEU A 302 18.86 -27.20 -8.98
CA LEU A 302 18.76 -27.32 -7.54
C LEU A 302 18.58 -28.80 -7.19
N PRO A 303 19.60 -29.45 -6.57
CA PRO A 303 19.42 -30.82 -6.08
C PRO A 303 18.31 -30.85 -5.03
N GLY A 304 17.30 -31.71 -5.21
CA GLY A 304 16.20 -31.83 -4.25
C GLY A 304 15.15 -30.71 -4.26
N GLY A 305 15.29 -29.66 -5.07
CA GLY A 305 14.34 -28.53 -5.08
C GLY A 305 12.89 -28.92 -5.38
N ARG A 306 12.67 -29.99 -6.18
CA ARG A 306 11.32 -30.51 -6.41
C ARG A 306 10.77 -31.20 -5.17
N ALA A 307 11.59 -31.91 -4.42
CA ALA A 307 11.17 -32.66 -3.24
C ALA A 307 10.59 -31.73 -2.15
N VAL A 308 11.11 -30.50 -1.99
CA VAL A 308 10.52 -29.51 -1.04
C VAL A 308 9.13 -29.11 -1.47
N ILE A 309 8.94 -28.81 -2.75
CA ILE A 309 7.64 -28.39 -3.28
C ILE A 309 6.64 -29.53 -3.14
N ASP A 310 7.06 -30.74 -3.48
CA ASP A 310 6.24 -31.96 -3.37
C ASP A 310 5.90 -32.26 -1.89
N ASP A 311 6.84 -32.08 -0.95
CA ASP A 311 6.61 -32.25 0.49
C ASP A 311 5.61 -31.20 1.03
N GLU A 312 5.77 -29.95 0.65
CA GLU A 312 4.82 -28.88 1.02
C GLU A 312 3.42 -29.14 0.42
N GLN A 313 3.33 -29.66 -0.80
CA GLN A 313 2.05 -30.09 -1.38
C GLN A 313 1.45 -31.30 -0.65
N GLN A 314 2.27 -32.27 -0.25
CA GLN A 314 1.83 -33.43 0.53
C GLN A 314 1.32 -33.03 1.91
N LYS A 315 1.97 -32.06 2.59
CA LYS A 315 1.51 -31.53 3.87
C LYS A 315 0.14 -30.85 3.77
N LEU A 316 -0.19 -30.22 2.64
CA LEU A 316 -1.53 -29.67 2.40
C LEU A 316 -2.60 -30.77 2.19
N GLY A 317 -2.20 -31.95 1.77
CA GLY A 317 -3.11 -33.04 1.46
C GLY A 317 -4.05 -32.75 0.28
N LYS A 318 -5.18 -33.44 0.22
CA LYS A 318 -6.23 -33.20 -0.78
C LYS A 318 -6.94 -31.87 -0.48
N ALA A 319 -7.43 -31.22 -1.54
CA ALA A 319 -8.22 -30.02 -1.37
C ALA A 319 -9.45 -30.28 -0.52
N SER A 320 -9.66 -29.48 0.52
CA SER A 320 -10.84 -29.60 1.38
C SER A 320 -12.09 -29.06 0.66
N THR A 321 -13.26 -29.43 1.16
CA THR A 321 -14.53 -28.90 0.63
C THR A 321 -14.58 -27.36 0.78
N GLU A 322 -14.06 -26.84 1.89
CA GLU A 322 -13.98 -25.40 2.17
C GLU A 322 -13.08 -24.69 1.18
N GLU A 323 -11.89 -25.24 0.87
CA GLU A 323 -11.01 -24.69 -0.16
C GLU A 323 -11.72 -24.57 -1.51
N ILE A 324 -12.47 -25.62 -1.90
CA ILE A 324 -13.21 -25.64 -3.17
C ILE A 324 -14.34 -24.60 -3.16
N LEU A 325 -15.11 -24.52 -2.07
CA LEU A 325 -16.21 -23.57 -1.94
C LEU A 325 -15.70 -22.12 -1.96
N VAL A 326 -14.62 -21.83 -1.24
CA VAL A 326 -13.98 -20.50 -1.28
C VAL A 326 -13.45 -20.19 -2.68
N LEU A 327 -12.85 -21.16 -3.38
CA LEU A 327 -12.40 -20.98 -4.76
C LEU A 327 -13.58 -20.66 -5.69
N ILE A 328 -14.73 -21.32 -5.53
CA ILE A 328 -15.93 -21.02 -6.32
C ILE A 328 -16.42 -19.61 -6.04
N VAL A 329 -16.58 -19.22 -4.78
CA VAL A 329 -17.04 -17.87 -4.39
C VAL A 329 -16.09 -16.82 -4.92
N PHE A 330 -14.78 -16.98 -4.74
CA PHE A 330 -13.76 -16.08 -5.26
C PHE A 330 -13.81 -15.99 -6.79
N SER A 331 -13.93 -17.13 -7.50
CA SER A 331 -13.98 -17.13 -8.96
C SER A 331 -15.24 -16.43 -9.49
N LEU A 332 -16.37 -16.59 -8.81
CA LEU A 332 -17.61 -15.88 -9.15
C LEU A 332 -17.50 -14.37 -8.89
N ALA A 333 -16.89 -13.98 -7.79
CA ALA A 333 -16.63 -12.57 -7.50
C ALA A 333 -15.72 -11.94 -8.57
N ALA A 334 -14.59 -12.57 -8.88
CA ALA A 334 -13.66 -12.11 -9.91
C ALA A 334 -14.32 -12.05 -11.30
N PHE A 335 -15.10 -13.07 -11.66
CA PHE A 335 -15.88 -13.07 -12.90
C PHE A 335 -16.89 -11.92 -12.93
N SER A 336 -17.59 -11.68 -11.82
CA SER A 336 -18.56 -10.58 -11.72
C SER A 336 -17.89 -9.22 -11.88
N TRP A 337 -16.76 -8.96 -11.23
CA TRP A 337 -16.00 -7.72 -11.41
C TRP A 337 -15.53 -7.51 -12.85
N ILE A 338 -15.01 -8.56 -13.49
CA ILE A 338 -14.50 -8.47 -14.86
C ILE A 338 -15.65 -8.21 -15.85
N THR A 339 -16.80 -8.87 -15.66
CA THR A 339 -17.91 -8.80 -16.63
C THR A 339 -18.92 -7.70 -16.31
N ARG A 340 -18.86 -7.07 -15.14
CA ARG A 340 -19.84 -6.10 -14.68
C ARG A 340 -20.12 -5.02 -15.71
N SER A 341 -19.11 -4.31 -16.16
CA SER A 341 -19.27 -3.10 -16.97
C SER A 341 -19.80 -3.35 -18.39
N PHE A 342 -19.65 -4.55 -18.93
CA PHE A 342 -20.07 -4.88 -20.31
C PHE A 342 -21.14 -5.97 -20.41
N LEU A 343 -21.42 -6.69 -19.32
CA LEU A 343 -22.40 -7.78 -19.32
C LEU A 343 -23.43 -7.63 -18.20
N LEU A 344 -23.02 -7.63 -16.92
CA LEU A 344 -23.96 -7.72 -15.81
C LEU A 344 -24.77 -6.44 -15.62
N SER A 345 -24.21 -5.26 -15.87
CA SER A 345 -24.92 -3.99 -15.78
C SER A 345 -26.02 -3.82 -16.84
N THR A 346 -26.06 -4.68 -17.87
CA THR A 346 -27.18 -4.71 -18.84
C THR A 346 -28.43 -5.41 -18.29
N PHE A 347 -28.27 -6.22 -17.23
CA PHE A 347 -29.36 -6.99 -16.60
C PHE A 347 -29.72 -6.48 -15.21
N ILE A 348 -28.77 -5.86 -14.52
CA ILE A 348 -28.92 -5.42 -13.12
C ILE A 348 -28.50 -3.94 -13.03
N ASP A 349 -29.49 -3.07 -12.99
CA ASP A 349 -29.28 -1.63 -12.82
C ASP A 349 -28.68 -1.34 -11.43
N GLY A 350 -27.75 -0.38 -11.37
CA GLY A 350 -27.11 0.04 -10.12
C GLY A 350 -26.08 -0.98 -9.56
N LEU A 351 -25.73 -2.04 -10.31
CA LEU A 351 -24.70 -2.97 -9.89
C LEU A 351 -23.32 -2.30 -9.93
N SER A 352 -22.66 -2.25 -8.77
CA SER A 352 -21.33 -1.67 -8.61
C SER A 352 -20.29 -2.69 -8.17
N ASP A 353 -19.01 -2.34 -8.28
CA ASP A 353 -17.90 -3.22 -7.84
C ASP A 353 -17.94 -3.44 -6.31
N GLY A 354 -18.33 -2.41 -5.55
CA GLY A 354 -18.51 -2.49 -4.10
C GLY A 354 -19.66 -3.42 -3.70
N LEU A 355 -20.81 -3.34 -4.38
CA LEU A 355 -21.93 -4.26 -4.14
C LEU A 355 -21.54 -5.72 -4.40
N ILE A 356 -20.82 -5.99 -5.47
CA ILE A 356 -20.29 -7.34 -5.76
C ILE A 356 -19.40 -7.81 -4.61
N ALA A 357 -18.43 -7.00 -4.19
CA ALA A 357 -17.52 -7.32 -3.12
C ALA A 357 -18.24 -7.72 -1.82
N ILE A 358 -19.17 -6.88 -1.36
CA ILE A 358 -19.92 -7.13 -0.12
C ILE A 358 -20.87 -8.31 -0.26
N THR A 359 -21.52 -8.49 -1.41
CA THR A 359 -22.41 -9.63 -1.65
C THR A 359 -21.65 -10.96 -1.48
N PHE A 360 -20.51 -11.12 -2.16
CA PHE A 360 -19.71 -12.33 -2.04
C PHE A 360 -19.06 -12.49 -0.66
N ALA A 361 -18.70 -11.40 0.02
CA ALA A 361 -18.26 -11.45 1.41
C ALA A 361 -19.36 -11.99 2.33
N ILE A 362 -20.60 -11.49 2.20
CA ILE A 362 -21.74 -11.99 3.00
C ILE A 362 -22.02 -13.48 2.71
N ILE A 363 -21.94 -13.91 1.45
CA ILE A 363 -22.12 -15.31 1.07
C ILE A 363 -21.13 -16.22 1.83
N LEU A 364 -19.88 -15.80 2.03
CA LEU A 364 -18.89 -16.56 2.79
C LEU A 364 -19.27 -16.73 4.27
N PHE A 365 -19.99 -15.79 4.88
CA PHE A 365 -20.53 -15.93 6.24
C PHE A 365 -21.75 -16.87 6.32
N ILE A 366 -22.50 -17.01 5.22
CA ILE A 366 -23.71 -17.83 5.18
C ILE A 366 -23.36 -19.32 4.98
N ILE A 367 -22.34 -19.62 4.15
CA ILE A 367 -21.99 -20.99 3.81
C ILE A 367 -21.30 -21.67 5.00
N PRO A 368 -21.91 -22.75 5.58
CA PRO A 368 -21.30 -23.46 6.69
C PRO A 368 -20.09 -24.28 6.24
N SER A 369 -19.11 -24.48 7.14
CA SER A 369 -18.05 -25.45 6.96
C SER A 369 -18.62 -26.89 7.07
N VAL A 370 -18.16 -27.77 6.18
CA VAL A 370 -18.52 -29.17 6.18
C VAL A 370 -17.67 -29.98 7.18
N ASN A 371 -16.39 -29.61 7.27
CA ASN A 371 -15.41 -30.35 8.07
C ASN A 371 -15.30 -29.85 9.52
N VAL A 372 -15.69 -28.60 9.80
CA VAL A 372 -15.62 -27.98 11.13
C VAL A 372 -17.03 -27.59 11.58
N LYS A 373 -17.63 -28.42 12.49
CA LYS A 373 -18.98 -28.16 12.99
C LYS A 373 -19.09 -26.80 13.68
N GLY A 374 -20.09 -26.02 13.27
CA GLY A 374 -20.38 -24.72 13.87
C GLY A 374 -19.53 -23.56 13.31
N ASP A 375 -18.67 -23.83 12.34
CA ASP A 375 -17.91 -22.81 11.62
C ASP A 375 -18.50 -22.54 10.23
N HIS A 376 -18.10 -21.41 9.63
CA HIS A 376 -18.49 -20.98 8.29
C HIS A 376 -17.24 -20.71 7.44
N LEU A 377 -17.40 -20.56 6.12
CA LEU A 377 -16.26 -20.23 5.25
C LEU A 377 -15.53 -18.96 5.71
N LEU A 378 -16.28 -17.99 6.21
CA LEU A 378 -15.75 -16.83 6.93
C LEU A 378 -16.54 -16.63 8.22
N ASP A 379 -15.87 -16.37 9.33
CA ASP A 379 -16.42 -16.02 10.62
C ASP A 379 -16.00 -14.60 11.02
N TRP A 380 -16.73 -14.00 11.98
CA TRP A 380 -16.45 -12.64 12.43
C TRP A 380 -15.07 -12.50 13.08
N HIS A 381 -14.60 -13.50 13.79
CA HIS A 381 -13.26 -13.50 14.41
C HIS A 381 -12.15 -13.41 13.36
N THR A 382 -12.33 -14.03 12.20
CA THR A 382 -11.42 -13.89 11.07
C THR A 382 -11.59 -12.53 10.38
N ALA A 383 -12.82 -12.07 10.17
CA ALA A 383 -13.11 -10.80 9.52
C ALA A 383 -12.58 -9.57 10.29
N VAL A 384 -12.54 -9.62 11.63
CA VAL A 384 -11.95 -8.54 12.45
C VAL A 384 -10.47 -8.29 12.16
N LYS A 385 -9.77 -9.26 11.54
CA LYS A 385 -8.37 -9.10 11.10
C LYS A 385 -8.20 -8.20 9.88
N LEU A 386 -9.28 -7.65 9.33
CA LEU A 386 -9.22 -6.62 8.29
C LEU A 386 -8.27 -5.49 8.69
N PRO A 387 -7.53 -4.92 7.72
CA PRO A 387 -6.68 -3.77 7.99
C PRO A 387 -7.51 -2.49 8.13
N TRP A 388 -8.27 -2.36 9.22
CA TRP A 388 -9.17 -1.22 9.52
C TRP A 388 -8.51 0.13 9.35
N GLY A 389 -7.20 0.21 9.66
CA GLY A 389 -6.43 1.43 9.49
C GLY A 389 -6.35 1.91 8.03
N ILE A 390 -6.37 1.00 7.07
CA ILE A 390 -6.37 1.34 5.65
C ILE A 390 -7.73 1.91 5.25
N LEU A 391 -8.84 1.35 5.76
CA LEU A 391 -10.19 1.86 5.49
C LEU A 391 -10.35 3.30 6.01
N LEU A 392 -9.83 3.60 7.21
CA LEU A 392 -9.81 4.96 7.76
C LEU A 392 -8.93 5.89 6.91
N LEU A 393 -7.79 5.41 6.44
CA LEU A 393 -6.90 6.18 5.57
C LEU A 393 -7.58 6.53 4.23
N PHE A 394 -8.39 5.63 3.68
CA PHE A 394 -9.20 5.92 2.50
C PHE A 394 -10.18 7.06 2.77
N GLY A 395 -10.95 6.98 3.85
CA GLY A 395 -11.88 8.03 4.25
C GLY A 395 -11.21 9.39 4.37
N GLY A 396 -10.05 9.44 5.04
CA GLY A 396 -9.27 10.68 5.17
C GLY A 396 -8.77 11.23 3.83
N GLY A 397 -8.27 10.34 2.95
CA GLY A 397 -7.81 10.74 1.61
C GLY A 397 -8.94 11.25 0.72
N LEU A 398 -10.09 10.58 0.74
CA LEU A 398 -11.28 11.00 -0.01
C LEU A 398 -11.89 12.30 0.54
N ALA A 399 -11.85 12.52 1.86
CA ALA A 399 -12.26 13.78 2.46
C ALA A 399 -11.36 14.94 2.01
N ILE A 400 -10.04 14.72 1.90
CA ILE A 400 -9.13 15.72 1.34
C ILE A 400 -9.49 16.00 -0.12
N ALA A 401 -9.72 14.97 -0.94
CA ALA A 401 -10.10 15.13 -2.34
C ALA A 401 -11.40 15.93 -2.49
N ALA A 402 -12.42 15.67 -1.67
CA ALA A 402 -13.65 16.46 -1.61
C ALA A 402 -13.38 17.92 -1.24
N GLY A 403 -12.59 18.14 -0.18
CA GLY A 403 -12.23 19.48 0.27
C GLY A 403 -11.51 20.29 -0.80
N PHE A 404 -10.65 19.69 -1.61
CA PHE A 404 -9.97 20.36 -2.73
C PHE A 404 -10.95 20.86 -3.79
N VAL A 405 -11.98 20.07 -4.10
CA VAL A 405 -12.99 20.44 -5.11
C VAL A 405 -13.94 21.49 -4.55
N GLU A 406 -14.59 21.20 -3.44
CA GLU A 406 -15.67 22.04 -2.91
C GLU A 406 -15.19 23.44 -2.43
N SER A 407 -13.92 23.54 -1.98
CA SER A 407 -13.36 24.81 -1.53
C SER A 407 -12.75 25.66 -2.65
N GLY A 408 -12.72 25.16 -3.90
CA GLY A 408 -12.05 25.83 -5.02
C GLY A 408 -10.51 25.80 -4.95
N LEU A 409 -9.93 24.99 -4.04
CA LEU A 409 -8.47 24.88 -3.90
C LEU A 409 -7.82 24.26 -5.14
N SER A 410 -8.52 23.32 -5.81
CA SER A 410 -8.05 22.70 -7.06
C SER A 410 -7.83 23.73 -8.16
N GLU A 411 -8.81 24.59 -8.40
CA GLU A 411 -8.74 25.66 -9.41
C GLU A 411 -7.67 26.69 -9.09
N TRP A 412 -7.56 27.07 -7.80
CA TRP A 412 -6.53 27.99 -7.37
C TRP A 412 -5.12 27.44 -7.60
N ILE A 413 -4.85 26.18 -7.22
CA ILE A 413 -3.57 25.50 -7.50
C ILE A 413 -3.32 25.48 -9.01
N GLY A 414 -4.34 25.13 -9.79
CA GLY A 414 -4.27 25.14 -11.25
C GLY A 414 -3.84 26.51 -11.78
N SER A 415 -4.46 27.60 -11.33
CA SER A 415 -4.12 28.96 -11.77
C SER A 415 -2.66 29.36 -11.46
N GLN A 416 -2.10 28.90 -10.33
CA GLN A 416 -0.70 29.17 -9.98
C GLN A 416 0.30 28.42 -10.88
N LEU A 417 -0.12 27.28 -11.45
CA LEU A 417 0.71 26.41 -12.26
C LEU A 417 0.68 26.73 -13.76
N ASN A 418 -0.21 27.62 -14.21
CA ASN A 418 -0.29 28.07 -15.62
C ASN A 418 1.03 28.63 -16.17
N ARG A 419 1.98 28.99 -15.32
CA ARG A 419 3.32 29.45 -15.72
C ARG A 419 4.23 28.33 -16.27
N LEU A 420 3.81 27.07 -16.12
CA LEU A 420 4.53 25.88 -16.60
C LEU A 420 4.07 25.44 -18.01
N GLU A 421 3.36 26.31 -18.75
CA GLU A 421 2.94 26.03 -20.12
C GLU A 421 4.11 25.65 -21.02
N GLY A 422 3.87 24.64 -21.88
CA GLY A 422 4.87 24.17 -22.85
C GLY A 422 5.75 23.00 -22.39
N VAL A 423 5.55 22.49 -21.17
CA VAL A 423 6.22 21.25 -20.71
C VAL A 423 5.62 20.05 -21.44
N SER A 424 6.46 19.19 -22.02
CA SER A 424 5.95 17.97 -22.65
C SER A 424 5.35 17.00 -21.62
N LEU A 425 4.24 16.36 -21.96
CA LEU A 425 3.58 15.39 -21.08
C LEU A 425 4.52 14.26 -20.64
N LEU A 426 5.36 13.76 -21.56
CA LEU A 426 6.29 12.68 -21.23
C LEU A 426 7.33 13.12 -20.19
N LEU A 427 7.87 14.34 -20.30
CA LEU A 427 8.81 14.87 -19.31
C LEU A 427 8.13 15.04 -17.96
N LEU A 428 6.91 15.55 -17.95
CA LEU A 428 6.11 15.72 -16.74
C LEU A 428 5.83 14.36 -16.07
N LEU A 429 5.46 13.34 -16.85
CA LEU A 429 5.28 11.97 -16.34
C LEU A 429 6.56 11.44 -15.69
N ILE A 430 7.72 11.59 -16.34
CA ILE A 430 9.00 11.15 -15.79
C ILE A 430 9.29 11.85 -14.45
N ILE A 431 9.07 13.16 -14.37
CA ILE A 431 9.29 13.93 -13.15
C ILE A 431 8.35 13.49 -12.03
N VAL A 432 7.05 13.36 -12.32
CA VAL A 432 6.04 12.96 -11.34
C VAL A 432 6.28 11.54 -10.85
N VAL A 433 6.51 10.59 -11.76
CA VAL A 433 6.80 9.20 -11.40
C VAL A 433 8.07 9.10 -10.57
N ALA A 434 9.14 9.83 -10.94
CA ALA A 434 10.38 9.86 -10.17
C ALA A 434 10.15 10.42 -8.76
N LEU A 435 9.46 11.56 -8.66
CA LEU A 435 9.13 12.18 -7.38
C LEU A 435 8.38 11.21 -6.47
N VAL A 436 7.33 10.58 -6.98
CA VAL A 436 6.47 9.68 -6.18
C VAL A 436 7.22 8.41 -5.81
N ILE A 437 7.98 7.79 -6.71
CA ILE A 437 8.79 6.60 -6.40
C ILE A 437 9.79 6.88 -5.27
N PHE A 438 10.54 7.98 -5.34
CA PHE A 438 11.51 8.29 -4.27
C PHE A 438 10.85 8.74 -2.97
N LEU A 439 9.70 9.40 -3.05
CA LEU A 439 8.93 9.79 -1.87
C LEU A 439 8.39 8.55 -1.14
N THR A 440 7.83 7.58 -1.87
CA THR A 440 7.23 6.38 -1.28
C THR A 440 8.27 5.42 -0.67
N GLU A 441 9.56 5.56 -0.98
CA GLU A 441 10.63 4.80 -0.30
C GLU A 441 10.75 5.13 1.20
N VAL A 442 10.34 6.32 1.60
CA VAL A 442 10.48 6.81 2.99
C VAL A 442 9.13 7.14 3.63
N THR A 443 8.05 6.97 2.90
CA THR A 443 6.67 7.23 3.36
C THR A 443 5.77 6.06 3.03
N SER A 444 4.56 6.04 3.61
CA SER A 444 3.55 5.03 3.27
C SER A 444 3.04 5.22 1.83
N ASN A 445 3.01 4.14 1.02
CA ASN A 445 2.47 4.14 -0.34
C ASN A 445 1.06 4.74 -0.40
N THR A 446 0.21 4.33 0.53
CA THR A 446 -1.20 4.75 0.59
C THR A 446 -1.31 6.23 0.95
N ALA A 447 -0.56 6.71 1.96
CA ALA A 447 -0.54 8.11 2.35
C ALA A 447 0.02 9.00 1.22
N THR A 448 1.10 8.57 0.57
CA THR A 448 1.68 9.26 -0.59
C THR A 448 0.65 9.41 -1.72
N ALA A 449 -0.02 8.31 -2.09
CA ALA A 449 -1.05 8.34 -3.12
C ALA A 449 -2.21 9.29 -2.77
N SER A 450 -2.72 9.21 -1.52
CA SER A 450 -3.82 10.07 -1.05
C SER A 450 -3.51 11.56 -1.17
N MET A 451 -2.28 11.96 -0.81
CA MET A 451 -1.84 13.35 -0.93
C MET A 451 -1.65 13.79 -2.38
N MET A 452 -1.15 12.88 -3.22
CA MET A 452 -0.79 13.23 -4.59
C MET A 452 -2.01 13.38 -5.50
N PHE A 453 -3.09 12.62 -5.31
CA PHE A 453 -4.21 12.62 -6.25
C PHE A 453 -4.82 14.00 -6.50
N PRO A 454 -5.27 14.77 -5.50
CA PRO A 454 -5.84 16.09 -5.76
C PRO A 454 -4.83 17.06 -6.36
N ILE A 455 -3.55 16.98 -5.95
CA ILE A 455 -2.47 17.82 -6.50
C ILE A 455 -2.22 17.46 -7.97
N MET A 456 -2.14 16.18 -8.30
CA MET A 456 -1.91 15.70 -9.67
C MET A 456 -3.09 15.99 -10.59
N ALA A 457 -4.31 15.90 -10.08
CA ALA A 457 -5.52 16.27 -10.77
C ALA A 457 -5.49 17.76 -11.18
N SER A 458 -5.26 18.66 -10.21
CA SER A 458 -5.17 20.11 -10.43
C SER A 458 -4.01 20.47 -11.39
N LEU A 459 -2.84 19.85 -11.21
CA LEU A 459 -1.69 20.05 -12.10
C LEU A 459 -1.97 19.63 -13.54
N ALA A 460 -2.63 18.48 -13.74
CA ALA A 460 -2.96 18.01 -15.09
C ALA A 460 -3.91 18.97 -15.79
N VAL A 461 -5.00 19.37 -15.13
CA VAL A 461 -5.97 20.31 -15.69
C VAL A 461 -5.32 21.66 -16.03
N ALA A 462 -4.51 22.20 -15.13
CA ALA A 462 -3.80 23.47 -15.33
C ALA A 462 -2.89 23.47 -16.56
N LEU A 463 -2.26 22.32 -16.84
CA LEU A 463 -1.36 22.17 -18.00
C LEU A 463 -2.08 21.70 -19.27
N GLY A 464 -3.41 21.60 -19.25
CA GLY A 464 -4.20 21.15 -20.41
C GLY A 464 -4.14 19.66 -20.67
N PHE A 465 -3.70 18.84 -19.70
CA PHE A 465 -3.61 17.38 -19.85
C PHE A 465 -4.76 16.66 -19.15
N HIS A 466 -5.11 15.50 -19.64
CA HIS A 466 -6.10 14.64 -19.04
C HIS A 466 -5.69 14.23 -17.62
N PRO A 467 -6.53 14.43 -16.56
CA PRO A 467 -6.17 14.11 -15.17
C PRO A 467 -5.68 12.68 -14.93
N TYR A 468 -6.21 11.71 -15.68
CA TYR A 468 -5.73 10.34 -15.60
C TYR A 468 -4.22 10.19 -15.88
N ALA A 469 -3.62 11.05 -16.69
CA ALA A 469 -2.19 10.97 -16.97
C ALA A 469 -1.35 11.02 -15.69
N LEU A 470 -1.59 12.02 -14.85
CA LEU A 470 -0.81 12.22 -13.63
C LEU A 470 -1.34 11.44 -12.42
N MET A 471 -2.66 11.26 -12.31
CA MET A 471 -3.25 10.50 -11.22
C MET A 471 -2.90 9.01 -11.31
N VAL A 472 -2.97 8.39 -12.50
CA VAL A 472 -2.54 7.00 -12.72
C VAL A 472 -1.04 6.86 -12.50
N ALA A 473 -0.25 7.86 -12.95
CA ALA A 473 1.19 7.90 -12.70
C ALA A 473 1.50 7.86 -11.20
N ALA A 474 0.82 8.68 -10.40
CA ALA A 474 1.00 8.71 -8.95
C ALA A 474 0.57 7.40 -8.28
N ALA A 475 -0.57 6.80 -8.71
CA ALA A 475 -1.06 5.54 -8.14
C ALA A 475 -0.09 4.39 -8.36
N VAL A 476 0.40 4.21 -9.59
CA VAL A 476 1.34 3.14 -9.94
C VAL A 476 2.70 3.39 -9.29
N ALA A 477 3.22 4.62 -9.37
CA ALA A 477 4.51 5.00 -8.80
C ALA A 477 4.55 4.80 -7.29
N ALA A 478 3.46 5.11 -6.56
CA ALA A 478 3.36 4.89 -5.12
C ALA A 478 3.50 3.41 -4.72
N SER A 479 3.27 2.47 -5.62
CA SER A 479 3.44 1.03 -5.38
C SER A 479 4.84 0.51 -5.77
N CYS A 480 5.72 1.36 -6.32
CA CYS A 480 7.05 1.02 -6.82
C CYS A 480 8.16 1.44 -5.83
N ALA A 481 8.17 0.83 -4.64
CA ALA A 481 9.19 1.09 -3.62
C ALA A 481 10.07 -0.16 -3.42
N PHE A 482 11.32 -0.11 -3.90
CA PHE A 482 12.18 -1.29 -4.00
C PHE A 482 13.50 -1.19 -3.21
N MET A 483 13.86 0.01 -2.71
CA MET A 483 15.19 0.26 -2.15
C MET A 483 15.32 -0.08 -0.66
N LEU A 484 14.29 0.24 0.15
CA LEU A 484 14.42 0.21 1.59
C LEU A 484 13.52 -0.85 2.24
N PRO A 485 13.99 -1.52 3.31
CA PRO A 485 13.15 -2.45 4.07
C PRO A 485 11.91 -1.79 4.67
N VAL A 486 12.02 -0.52 5.05
CA VAL A 486 10.93 0.24 5.68
C VAL A 486 9.87 0.70 4.67
N ALA A 487 10.20 0.72 3.37
CA ALA A 487 9.32 1.27 2.33
C ALA A 487 8.00 0.51 2.20
N THR A 488 8.05 -0.82 2.31
CA THR A 488 6.85 -1.66 2.23
C THR A 488 6.92 -2.83 3.21
N PRO A 489 5.77 -3.31 3.74
CA PRO A 489 5.77 -4.50 4.57
C PRO A 489 6.38 -5.75 3.90
N PRO A 490 6.15 -6.06 2.61
CA PRO A 490 6.87 -7.13 1.92
C PRO A 490 8.38 -7.01 1.98
N ASN A 491 8.93 -5.80 1.79
CA ASN A 491 10.37 -5.53 1.91
C ASN A 491 10.87 -5.85 3.32
N ALA A 492 10.13 -5.43 4.35
CA ALA A 492 10.48 -5.71 5.75
C ALA A 492 10.47 -7.22 6.05
N VAL A 493 9.48 -7.95 5.55
CA VAL A 493 9.33 -9.40 5.74
C VAL A 493 10.53 -10.14 5.12
N VAL A 494 10.91 -9.85 3.88
CA VAL A 494 12.05 -10.52 3.24
C VAL A 494 13.39 -10.10 3.86
N PHE A 495 13.51 -8.86 4.32
CA PHE A 495 14.69 -8.40 5.05
C PHE A 495 14.88 -9.16 6.37
N GLY A 496 13.78 -9.48 7.06
CA GLY A 496 13.75 -10.31 8.26
C GLY A 496 14.25 -11.75 8.05
N SER A 497 14.37 -12.24 6.81
CA SER A 497 14.92 -13.56 6.48
C SER A 497 16.40 -13.73 6.81
N GLY A 498 17.15 -12.63 6.97
CA GLY A 498 18.58 -12.62 7.24
C GLY A 498 19.49 -12.80 6.01
N TYR A 499 18.93 -13.05 4.82
CA TYR A 499 19.70 -13.18 3.57
C TYR A 499 20.05 -11.83 2.92
N LEU A 500 19.40 -10.74 3.33
CA LEU A 500 19.53 -9.41 2.75
C LEU A 500 20.19 -8.44 3.71
N ARG A 501 21.10 -7.62 3.18
CA ARG A 501 21.65 -6.43 3.85
C ARG A 501 21.06 -5.18 3.20
N ILE A 502 21.00 -4.07 3.94
CA ILE A 502 20.50 -2.78 3.40
C ILE A 502 21.17 -2.40 2.08
N PRO A 503 22.52 -2.50 1.90
CA PRO A 503 23.17 -2.20 0.62
C PRO A 503 22.74 -3.11 -0.54
N ASP A 504 22.39 -4.37 -0.27
CA ASP A 504 21.95 -5.32 -1.31
C ASP A 504 20.58 -4.87 -1.86
N MET A 505 19.64 -4.56 -0.96
CA MET A 505 18.32 -4.08 -1.32
C MET A 505 18.39 -2.70 -1.98
N ALA A 506 19.14 -1.76 -1.39
CA ALA A 506 19.26 -0.40 -1.92
C ALA A 506 19.85 -0.38 -3.34
N LYS A 507 20.90 -1.19 -3.61
CA LYS A 507 21.49 -1.29 -4.95
C LYS A 507 20.53 -1.88 -5.98
N ALA A 508 19.91 -3.02 -5.65
CA ALA A 508 18.98 -3.68 -6.55
C ALA A 508 17.74 -2.80 -6.78
N GLY A 509 17.20 -2.23 -5.70
CA GLY A 509 16.02 -1.37 -5.73
C GLY A 509 16.24 -0.07 -6.49
N PHE A 510 17.42 0.59 -6.34
CA PHE A 510 17.71 1.81 -7.08
C PHE A 510 17.66 1.60 -8.60
N ALA A 511 18.27 0.52 -9.09
CA ALA A 511 18.20 0.19 -10.52
C ALA A 511 16.74 -0.06 -10.96
N LEU A 512 15.95 -0.75 -10.13
CA LEU A 512 14.54 -1.01 -10.41
C LEU A 512 13.68 0.24 -10.31
N ASN A 513 14.00 1.20 -9.44
CA ASN A 513 13.34 2.50 -9.39
C ASN A 513 13.56 3.27 -10.70
N ILE A 514 14.79 3.27 -11.23
CA ILE A 514 15.08 3.91 -12.53
C ILE A 514 14.34 3.20 -13.68
N ILE A 515 14.36 1.86 -13.70
CA ILE A 515 13.59 1.08 -14.68
C ILE A 515 12.10 1.37 -14.55
N GLY A 516 11.60 1.45 -13.31
CA GLY A 516 10.20 1.78 -12.99
C GLY A 516 9.79 3.16 -13.47
N ILE A 517 10.62 4.18 -13.28
CA ILE A 517 10.37 5.54 -13.77
C ILE A 517 10.17 5.51 -15.29
N LEU A 518 11.05 4.86 -16.00
CA LEU A 518 10.94 4.78 -17.48
C LEU A 518 9.74 3.93 -17.90
N LEU A 519 9.60 2.72 -17.34
CA LEU A 519 8.54 1.79 -17.73
C LEU A 519 7.15 2.36 -17.46
N VAL A 520 6.92 2.89 -16.26
CA VAL A 520 5.62 3.47 -15.89
C VAL A 520 5.30 4.69 -16.74
N SER A 521 6.25 5.61 -16.92
CA SER A 521 6.04 6.81 -17.74
C SER A 521 5.72 6.45 -19.20
N LEU A 522 6.48 5.53 -19.79
CA LEU A 522 6.25 5.10 -21.17
C LEU A 522 4.94 4.32 -21.34
N THR A 523 4.60 3.47 -20.37
CA THR A 523 3.36 2.70 -20.41
C THR A 523 2.15 3.62 -20.31
N ILE A 524 2.19 4.63 -19.45
CA ILE A 524 1.11 5.62 -19.34
C ILE A 524 1.05 6.45 -20.63
N TYR A 525 2.17 6.91 -21.14
CA TYR A 525 2.20 7.77 -22.33
C TYR A 525 1.68 7.06 -23.59
N PHE A 526 2.08 5.79 -23.82
CA PHE A 526 1.75 5.07 -25.04
C PHE A 526 0.59 4.09 -24.91
N LEU A 527 0.48 3.37 -23.79
CA LEU A 527 -0.46 2.26 -23.66
C LEU A 527 -1.80 2.68 -23.04
N LEU A 528 -1.79 3.59 -22.06
CA LEU A 528 -3.02 4.06 -21.42
C LEU A 528 -4.01 4.69 -22.41
N PRO A 529 -3.61 5.59 -23.34
CA PRO A 529 -4.51 6.14 -24.35
C PRO A 529 -5.17 5.07 -25.21
N VAL A 530 -4.39 4.08 -25.63
CA VAL A 530 -4.87 3.00 -26.50
C VAL A 530 -5.87 2.10 -25.76
N ILE A 531 -5.54 1.70 -24.54
CA ILE A 531 -6.39 0.78 -23.75
C ILE A 531 -7.68 1.45 -23.30
N TRP A 532 -7.60 2.70 -22.85
CA TRP A 532 -8.77 3.40 -22.31
C TRP A 532 -9.53 4.24 -23.34
N GLY A 533 -9.00 4.36 -24.57
CA GLY A 533 -9.62 5.16 -25.66
C GLY A 533 -9.68 6.64 -25.32
N ILE A 534 -8.63 7.20 -24.68
CA ILE A 534 -8.55 8.58 -24.22
C ILE A 534 -7.39 9.32 -24.86
N ASP A 535 -7.57 10.64 -25.05
CA ASP A 535 -6.45 11.52 -25.42
C ASP A 535 -5.88 12.18 -24.14
N LEU A 536 -4.63 11.90 -23.83
CA LEU A 536 -3.96 12.46 -22.65
C LEU A 536 -3.55 13.93 -22.82
N THR A 537 -3.59 14.47 -24.03
CA THR A 537 -3.17 15.85 -24.34
C THR A 537 -4.33 16.85 -24.30
N VAL A 538 -5.54 16.39 -23.95
CA VAL A 538 -6.76 17.21 -23.88
C VAL A 538 -7.45 16.98 -22.54
N VAL A 539 -7.92 18.04 -21.91
CA VAL A 539 -8.82 17.95 -20.75
C VAL A 539 -10.25 17.77 -21.27
N PRO A 540 -10.90 16.61 -21.04
CA PRO A 540 -12.29 16.45 -21.43
C PRO A 540 -13.22 17.29 -20.53
N ASP A 541 -14.35 17.76 -21.06
CA ASP A 541 -15.34 18.59 -20.34
C ASP A 541 -15.77 17.99 -18.97
N LYS A 542 -15.80 16.66 -18.88
CA LYS A 542 -16.13 15.94 -17.62
C LYS A 542 -15.10 16.08 -16.50
N PHE A 543 -13.91 16.58 -16.83
CA PHE A 543 -12.79 16.78 -15.87
C PHE A 543 -12.50 18.26 -15.65
N THR A 544 -13.23 19.17 -16.29
CA THR A 544 -13.25 20.59 -15.94
C THR A 544 -14.12 20.75 -14.71
N ILE A 545 -13.50 21.15 -13.60
CA ILE A 545 -14.16 21.41 -12.31
C ILE A 545 -14.77 22.80 -12.37
#